data_b1a0228cf81ccbeabc614cac6f54a1b5
#
_entry.id   b1a0228cf81ccbeabc614cac6f54a1b5
#
_cell.length_a   1.000
_cell.length_b   1.000
_cell.length_c   1.000
_cell.angle_alpha   90.00
_cell.angle_beta   90.00
_cell.angle_gamma   90.00
#
_symmetry.space_group_name_H-M   'P 1'
#
loop_
_entity.id
_entity.type
_entity.pdbx_description
1 polymer ?
#
loop_
_entity_poly.entity_id
_entity_poly.type
_entity_poly.pdbx_seq_one_letter_code
_entity_poly.pdbx_strand_id
1 'polypeptide(L)'
;MAGKVDIPTITAVSYLNTIPFVYGLKHADNLRAELLLAPPADCACNYIEGKADIALLPAAVVPELQDTNIITEYCIGAVGAVRTVVVVSNTPIEHVKRIWLDPHSRTSVQLCGYLAKNRWKIAPEWIAMSDYNVLNTPQEGDAYLIIGDKVFGYEGMFRYSYDLAVEWREATKLPFAFAVWVARKGISNEIVDELQHALTFGVEHIWEAVESSAYMGKDNGLTAYEYLTRNIDFILDEEKHRALKKFWDAGIRIVPRSY
;
A
#
# COMPACT_ATOMS: atom_id res chain seq x y z
N MET A 1 -15.29 -29.05 27.69
CA MET A 1 -15.95 -28.32 26.59
C MET A 1 -14.84 -27.93 25.65
N ALA A 2 -14.77 -28.52 24.46
CA ALA A 2 -13.83 -28.08 23.44
C ALA A 2 -14.23 -26.65 23.07
N GLY A 3 -13.37 -25.67 23.35
CA GLY A 3 -13.57 -24.30 22.92
C GLY A 3 -13.74 -24.26 21.40
N LYS A 4 -14.75 -23.54 20.94
CA LYS A 4 -14.91 -23.21 19.53
C LYS A 4 -13.59 -22.56 19.10
N VAL A 5 -12.81 -23.20 18.28
CA VAL A 5 -11.64 -22.57 17.65
C VAL A 5 -12.26 -21.53 16.74
N ASP A 6 -12.27 -20.27 17.17
CA ASP A 6 -12.74 -19.18 16.31
C ASP A 6 -11.80 -19.12 15.12
N ILE A 7 -12.37 -19.29 13.92
CA ILE A 7 -11.63 -19.18 12.66
C ILE A 7 -11.26 -17.70 12.49
N PRO A 8 -9.97 -17.34 12.43
CA PRO A 8 -9.59 -15.94 12.30
C PRO A 8 -10.02 -15.37 10.95
N THR A 9 -10.37 -14.10 10.95
CA THR A 9 -10.65 -13.35 9.72
C THR A 9 -9.40 -12.59 9.29
N ILE A 10 -9.00 -12.80 8.05
CA ILE A 10 -7.88 -12.09 7.40
C ILE A 10 -8.47 -11.04 6.45
N THR A 11 -8.09 -9.77 6.60
CA THR A 11 -8.42 -8.74 5.62
C THR A 11 -7.19 -8.35 4.79
N ALA A 12 -7.37 -8.29 3.47
CA ALA A 12 -6.31 -7.94 2.54
C ALA A 12 -6.81 -6.96 1.48
N VAL A 13 -5.88 -6.18 0.94
CA VAL A 13 -6.17 -5.16 -0.07
C VAL A 13 -6.52 -5.83 -1.40
N SER A 14 -7.48 -5.25 -2.15
CA SER A 14 -7.97 -5.78 -3.43
C SER A 14 -7.35 -5.11 -4.66
N TYR A 15 -6.03 -4.80 -4.63
CA TYR A 15 -5.29 -4.20 -5.75
C TYR A 15 -4.39 -5.21 -6.45
N LEU A 16 -3.89 -4.87 -7.63
CA LEU A 16 -2.94 -5.69 -8.40
C LEU A 16 -1.74 -6.13 -7.56
N ASN A 17 -1.18 -5.24 -6.75
CA ASN A 17 0.01 -5.54 -5.93
C ASN A 17 -0.20 -6.61 -4.85
N THR A 18 -1.44 -6.98 -4.55
CA THR A 18 -1.76 -8.03 -3.55
C THR A 18 -2.18 -9.35 -4.17
N ILE A 19 -2.28 -9.44 -5.49
CA ILE A 19 -2.70 -10.66 -6.18
C ILE A 19 -1.87 -11.89 -5.77
N PRO A 20 -0.52 -11.81 -5.67
CA PRO A 20 0.25 -12.98 -5.21
C PRO A 20 -0.15 -13.43 -3.81
N PHE A 21 -0.34 -12.51 -2.88
CA PHE A 21 -0.80 -12.86 -1.53
C PHE A 21 -2.18 -13.50 -1.52
N VAL A 22 -3.12 -12.91 -2.27
CA VAL A 22 -4.49 -13.45 -2.38
C VAL A 22 -4.49 -14.83 -3.03
N TYR A 23 -3.63 -15.05 -4.02
CA TYR A 23 -3.44 -16.35 -4.65
C TYR A 23 -2.94 -17.38 -3.63
N GLY A 24 -1.88 -17.06 -2.90
CA GLY A 24 -1.34 -17.93 -1.86
C GLY A 24 -2.36 -18.25 -0.76
N LEU A 25 -3.08 -17.25 -0.27
CA LEU A 25 -4.14 -17.44 0.74
C LEU A 25 -5.26 -18.37 0.27
N LYS A 26 -5.62 -18.32 -1.01
CA LYS A 26 -6.65 -19.19 -1.59
C LYS A 26 -6.20 -20.63 -1.83
N HIS A 27 -4.88 -20.86 -1.91
CA HIS A 27 -4.28 -22.19 -2.14
C HIS A 27 -3.63 -22.77 -0.88
N ALA A 28 -3.84 -22.15 0.26
CA ALA A 28 -3.31 -22.62 1.55
C ALA A 28 -4.31 -23.57 2.22
N ASP A 29 -4.21 -24.87 1.91
CA ASP A 29 -5.13 -25.90 2.44
C ASP A 29 -5.12 -26.00 3.97
N ASN A 30 -4.01 -25.65 4.61
CA ASN A 30 -3.83 -25.73 6.06
C ASN A 30 -4.29 -24.46 6.78
N LEU A 31 -4.29 -23.30 6.12
CA LEU A 31 -4.67 -22.03 6.72
C LEU A 31 -6.20 -21.93 6.88
N ARG A 32 -6.68 -22.20 8.08
CA ARG A 32 -8.10 -22.06 8.42
C ARG A 32 -8.41 -20.61 8.78
N ALA A 33 -8.76 -19.80 7.77
CA ALA A 33 -9.13 -18.41 7.93
C ALA A 33 -10.23 -17.98 6.96
N GLU A 34 -11.02 -16.98 7.34
CA GLU A 34 -11.93 -16.30 6.42
C GLU A 34 -11.20 -15.14 5.76
N LEU A 35 -11.27 -15.01 4.42
CA LEU A 35 -10.61 -13.95 3.66
C LEU A 35 -11.61 -12.86 3.28
N LEU A 36 -11.34 -11.62 3.72
CA LEU A 36 -12.09 -10.41 3.39
C LEU A 36 -11.23 -9.45 2.56
N LEU A 37 -11.55 -9.30 1.27
CA LEU A 37 -10.86 -8.36 0.38
C LEU A 37 -11.55 -7.00 0.38
N ALA A 38 -10.77 -5.93 0.55
CA ALA A 38 -11.28 -4.56 0.64
C ALA A 38 -10.24 -3.53 0.13
N PRO A 39 -10.63 -2.28 -0.16
CA PRO A 39 -9.70 -1.18 -0.35
C PRO A 39 -8.84 -0.94 0.90
N PRO A 40 -7.63 -0.32 0.78
CA PRO A 40 -6.71 -0.16 1.91
C PRO A 40 -7.30 0.54 3.13
N ALA A 41 -8.12 1.58 2.91
CA ALA A 41 -8.78 2.30 4.01
C ALA A 41 -9.78 1.42 4.76
N ASP A 42 -10.53 0.58 4.03
CA ASP A 42 -11.53 -0.33 4.60
C ASP A 42 -10.88 -1.51 5.32
N CYS A 43 -9.74 -2.01 4.82
CA CYS A 43 -8.93 -3.01 5.56
C CYS A 43 -8.55 -2.48 6.95
N ALA A 44 -8.12 -1.22 7.04
CA ALA A 44 -7.81 -0.60 8.32
C ALA A 44 -9.06 -0.49 9.22
N CYS A 45 -10.21 -0.08 8.67
CA CYS A 45 -11.48 -0.03 9.40
C CYS A 45 -11.89 -1.41 9.91
N ASN A 46 -11.87 -2.44 9.06
CA ASN A 46 -12.20 -3.82 9.43
C ASN A 46 -11.35 -4.32 10.60
N TYR A 47 -10.05 -4.02 10.57
CA TYR A 47 -9.15 -4.40 11.65
C TYR A 47 -9.44 -3.60 12.93
N ILE A 48 -9.56 -2.28 12.86
CA ILE A 48 -9.81 -1.41 14.04
C ILE A 48 -11.14 -1.77 14.72
N GLU A 49 -12.19 -2.03 13.94
CA GLU A 49 -13.52 -2.39 14.43
C GLU A 49 -13.64 -3.84 14.95
N GLY A 50 -12.57 -4.64 14.87
CA GLY A 50 -12.56 -6.02 15.33
C GLY A 50 -13.26 -7.01 14.40
N LYS A 51 -13.50 -6.64 13.13
CA LYS A 51 -14.04 -7.51 12.09
C LYS A 51 -12.99 -8.42 11.46
N ALA A 52 -11.71 -8.09 11.65
CA ALA A 52 -10.59 -8.89 11.22
C ALA A 52 -9.54 -9.01 12.33
N ASP A 53 -8.91 -10.17 12.41
CA ASP A 53 -7.90 -10.53 13.39
C ASP A 53 -6.49 -10.35 12.83
N ILE A 54 -6.35 -10.54 11.53
CA ILE A 54 -5.11 -10.39 10.77
C ILE A 54 -5.40 -9.46 9.59
N ALA A 55 -4.47 -8.57 9.26
CA ALA A 55 -4.68 -7.61 8.19
C ALA A 55 -3.39 -7.21 7.48
N LEU A 56 -3.49 -6.96 6.17
CA LEU A 56 -2.51 -6.19 5.42
C LEU A 56 -2.86 -4.70 5.55
N LEU A 57 -2.18 -3.98 6.43
CA LEU A 57 -2.51 -2.60 6.77
C LEU A 57 -1.56 -1.59 6.16
N PRO A 58 -2.07 -0.40 5.80
CA PRO A 58 -1.22 0.73 5.47
C PRO A 58 -0.22 1.03 6.61
N ALA A 59 1.07 1.15 6.27
CA ALA A 59 2.14 1.33 7.25
C ALA A 59 1.92 2.54 8.18
N ALA A 60 1.25 3.61 7.68
CA ALA A 60 1.00 4.82 8.46
C ALA A 60 0.06 4.61 9.65
N VAL A 61 -0.80 3.59 9.65
CA VAL A 61 -1.77 3.38 10.73
C VAL A 61 -1.22 2.50 11.86
N VAL A 62 -0.18 1.72 11.59
CA VAL A 62 0.36 0.72 12.53
C VAL A 62 0.76 1.33 13.88
N PRO A 63 1.44 2.48 13.96
CA PRO A 63 1.83 3.07 15.25
C PRO A 63 0.67 3.51 16.15
N GLU A 64 -0.53 3.65 15.58
CA GLU A 64 -1.73 4.09 16.32
C GLU A 64 -2.51 2.92 16.93
N LEU A 65 -2.15 1.68 16.54
CA LEU A 65 -2.84 0.47 16.95
C LEU A 65 -2.27 -0.08 18.26
N GLN A 66 -3.17 -0.38 19.19
CA GLN A 66 -2.83 -1.09 20.42
C GLN A 66 -2.97 -2.60 20.19
N ASP A 67 -2.22 -3.38 20.96
CA ASP A 67 -2.29 -4.85 20.95
C ASP A 67 -2.14 -5.48 19.55
N THR A 68 -1.27 -4.89 18.75
CA THR A 68 -1.01 -5.26 17.36
C THR A 68 0.49 -5.52 17.18
N ASN A 69 0.84 -6.60 16.51
CA ASN A 69 2.20 -6.92 16.12
C ASN A 69 2.29 -6.98 14.59
N ILE A 70 3.42 -6.51 14.05
CA ILE A 70 3.80 -6.85 12.67
C ILE A 70 4.19 -8.31 12.68
N ILE A 71 3.64 -9.06 11.74
CA ILE A 71 3.86 -10.48 11.55
C ILE A 71 4.33 -10.75 10.12
N THR A 72 4.93 -11.90 9.91
CA THR A 72 5.49 -12.34 8.62
C THR A 72 6.65 -11.49 8.09
N GLU A 73 7.39 -12.05 7.15
CA GLU A 73 8.49 -11.39 6.44
C GLU A 73 8.03 -10.77 5.12
N TYR A 74 6.71 -10.48 4.99
CA TYR A 74 6.12 -9.96 3.77
C TYR A 74 5.48 -8.59 3.95
N CYS A 75 5.55 -7.79 2.89
CA CYS A 75 4.96 -6.45 2.82
C CYS A 75 4.58 -6.11 1.37
N ILE A 76 3.89 -4.99 1.18
CA ILE A 76 3.86 -4.29 -0.10
C ILE A 76 4.88 -3.17 -0.02
N GLY A 77 6.02 -3.36 -0.66
CA GLY A 77 7.15 -2.44 -0.63
C GLY A 77 7.72 -2.15 -2.02
N ALA A 78 8.77 -1.32 -2.05
CA ALA A 78 9.55 -1.04 -3.24
C ALA A 78 10.99 -0.65 -2.87
N VAL A 79 11.96 -1.13 -3.64
CA VAL A 79 13.35 -0.72 -3.55
C VAL A 79 13.65 0.42 -4.53
N GLY A 80 13.00 0.42 -5.68
CA GLY A 80 13.05 1.45 -6.73
C GLY A 80 11.70 2.14 -6.92
N ALA A 81 11.34 2.37 -8.18
CA ALA A 81 10.04 2.94 -8.52
C ALA A 81 8.91 1.95 -8.20
N VAL A 82 7.93 2.39 -7.41
CA VAL A 82 6.72 1.61 -7.15
C VAL A 82 5.71 1.68 -8.30
N ARG A 83 5.82 2.70 -9.15
CA ARG A 83 4.98 2.99 -10.31
C ARG A 83 3.52 3.34 -10.02
N THR A 84 2.93 2.74 -8.99
CA THR A 84 1.51 2.92 -8.63
C THR A 84 1.26 3.79 -7.41
N VAL A 85 2.24 4.59 -6.99
CA VAL A 85 2.09 5.62 -5.95
C VAL A 85 2.82 6.87 -6.41
N VAL A 86 2.09 7.79 -7.01
CA VAL A 86 2.68 8.96 -7.68
C VAL A 86 2.00 10.27 -7.31
N VAL A 87 2.78 11.34 -7.34
CA VAL A 87 2.26 12.71 -7.41
C VAL A 87 2.44 13.19 -8.85
N VAL A 88 1.34 13.51 -9.52
CA VAL A 88 1.35 14.01 -10.91
C VAL A 88 0.95 15.47 -10.96
N SER A 89 1.52 16.23 -11.89
CA SER A 89 1.24 17.67 -12.05
C SER A 89 1.63 18.18 -13.42
N ASN A 90 1.01 19.29 -13.86
CA ASN A 90 1.49 20.07 -14.99
C ASN A 90 2.41 21.26 -14.56
N THR A 91 2.58 21.43 -13.24
CA THR A 91 3.46 22.41 -12.60
C THR A 91 4.66 21.69 -11.99
N PRO A 92 5.90 22.18 -12.12
CA PRO A 92 7.05 21.62 -11.41
C PRO A 92 6.81 21.59 -9.90
N ILE A 93 7.31 20.56 -9.21
CA ILE A 93 6.98 20.29 -7.79
C ILE A 93 7.28 21.48 -6.87
N GLU A 94 8.36 22.22 -7.12
CA GLU A 94 8.77 23.39 -6.35
C GLU A 94 7.81 24.58 -6.46
N HIS A 95 6.90 24.57 -7.43
CA HIS A 95 5.89 25.62 -7.67
C HIS A 95 4.46 25.14 -7.36
N VAL A 96 4.31 23.91 -6.88
CA VAL A 96 3.01 23.36 -6.49
C VAL A 96 2.49 24.07 -5.24
N LYS A 97 1.23 24.52 -5.31
CA LYS A 97 0.54 25.24 -4.23
C LYS A 97 -0.49 24.37 -3.53
N ARG A 98 -1.08 23.41 -4.23
CA ARG A 98 -2.10 22.51 -3.70
C ARG A 98 -1.80 21.07 -4.11
N ILE A 99 -1.97 20.14 -3.18
CA ILE A 99 -1.89 18.71 -3.47
C ILE A 99 -3.22 18.05 -3.10
N TRP A 100 -3.88 17.50 -4.12
CA TRP A 100 -5.11 16.75 -4.00
C TRP A 100 -4.77 15.31 -3.62
N LEU A 101 -5.38 14.81 -2.54
CA LEU A 101 -5.01 13.56 -1.90
C LEU A 101 -6.02 12.45 -2.24
N ASP A 102 -5.52 11.31 -2.71
CA ASP A 102 -6.30 10.11 -2.99
C ASP A 102 -7.06 9.64 -1.73
N PRO A 103 -8.39 9.49 -1.78
CA PRO A 103 -9.21 9.12 -0.61
C PRO A 103 -8.92 7.72 -0.10
N HIS A 104 -8.39 6.83 -0.95
CA HIS A 104 -8.07 5.45 -0.57
C HIS A 104 -6.69 5.31 0.10
N SER A 105 -5.92 6.41 0.20
CA SER A 105 -4.57 6.36 0.74
C SER A 105 -4.49 6.81 2.20
N ARG A 106 -3.71 6.09 3.00
CA ARG A 106 -3.27 6.50 4.34
C ARG A 106 -1.76 6.71 4.36
N THR A 107 -1.00 5.68 3.99
CA THR A 107 0.47 5.74 3.99
C THR A 107 1.01 6.77 3.01
N SER A 108 0.52 6.78 1.76
CA SER A 108 1.07 7.67 0.73
C SER A 108 0.76 9.14 0.99
N VAL A 109 -0.35 9.45 1.68
CA VAL A 109 -0.67 10.81 2.15
C VAL A 109 0.41 11.31 3.14
N GLN A 110 0.74 10.50 4.16
CA GLN A 110 1.76 10.88 5.14
C GLN A 110 3.16 10.91 4.52
N LEU A 111 3.45 9.98 3.59
CA LEU A 111 4.71 9.97 2.84
C LEU A 111 4.84 11.22 1.97
N CYS A 112 3.78 11.62 1.27
CA CYS A 112 3.74 12.86 0.49
C CYS A 112 4.04 14.08 1.38
N GLY A 113 3.46 14.13 2.60
CA GLY A 113 3.77 15.15 3.60
C GLY A 113 5.24 15.15 4.04
N TYR A 114 5.81 13.96 4.26
CA TYR A 114 7.23 13.81 4.55
C TYR A 114 8.10 14.40 3.43
N LEU A 115 7.79 14.05 2.18
CA LEU A 115 8.52 14.49 1.00
C LEU A 115 8.38 15.99 0.75
N ALA A 116 7.18 16.54 0.91
CA ALA A 116 6.95 17.97 0.82
C ALA A 116 7.87 18.75 1.76
N LYS A 117 7.96 18.32 3.03
CA LYS A 117 8.79 18.96 4.05
C LYS A 117 10.28 18.70 3.86
N ASN A 118 10.69 17.46 3.63
CA ASN A 118 12.08 17.04 3.75
C ASN A 118 12.83 16.99 2.41
N ARG A 119 12.14 16.74 1.30
CA ARG A 119 12.71 16.57 -0.04
C ARG A 119 12.42 17.76 -0.94
N TRP A 120 11.14 18.08 -1.15
CA TRP A 120 10.70 19.12 -2.09
C TRP A 120 10.77 20.52 -1.50
N LYS A 121 10.79 20.66 -0.16
CA LYS A 121 10.87 21.94 0.56
C LYS A 121 9.71 22.88 0.23
N ILE A 122 8.51 22.32 0.10
CA ILE A 122 7.26 23.03 -0.15
C ILE A 122 6.28 22.88 1.01
N ALA A 123 5.33 23.80 1.10
CA ALA A 123 4.25 23.80 2.09
C ALA A 123 2.90 23.99 1.35
N PRO A 124 2.43 22.97 0.62
CA PRO A 124 1.21 23.08 -0.16
C PRO A 124 -0.03 23.04 0.74
N GLU A 125 -1.15 23.50 0.21
CA GLU A 125 -2.45 23.22 0.77
C GLU A 125 -2.82 21.76 0.45
N TRP A 126 -3.30 21.01 1.46
CA TRP A 126 -3.70 19.62 1.34
C TRP A 126 -5.20 19.52 1.15
N ILE A 127 -5.66 18.95 0.06
CA ILE A 127 -7.07 18.91 -0.31
C ILE A 127 -7.52 17.45 -0.43
N ALA A 128 -8.66 17.12 0.19
CA ALA A 128 -9.28 15.81 -0.01
C ALA A 128 -9.87 15.73 -1.42
N MET A 129 -9.46 14.73 -2.20
CA MET A 129 -10.07 14.46 -3.50
C MET A 129 -11.39 13.73 -3.26
N SER A 130 -12.51 14.32 -3.71
CA SER A 130 -13.83 13.69 -3.59
C SER A 130 -14.06 12.63 -4.66
N ASP A 131 -13.53 12.88 -5.86
CA ASP A 131 -13.54 11.98 -7.00
C ASP A 131 -12.36 12.28 -7.94
N TYR A 132 -12.14 11.45 -8.95
CA TYR A 132 -11.02 11.59 -9.89
C TYR A 132 -11.30 12.52 -11.09
N ASN A 133 -12.50 13.13 -11.17
CA ASN A 133 -12.83 14.04 -12.28
C ASN A 133 -11.98 15.29 -12.26
N VAL A 134 -11.45 15.70 -11.12
CA VAL A 134 -10.50 16.82 -10.97
C VAL A 134 -9.23 16.64 -11.82
N LEU A 135 -8.85 15.39 -12.13
CA LEU A 135 -7.70 15.06 -12.98
C LEU A 135 -7.93 15.39 -14.46
N ASN A 136 -9.18 15.52 -14.90
CA ASN A 136 -9.53 15.84 -16.29
C ASN A 136 -9.38 17.34 -16.60
N THR A 137 -9.36 18.19 -15.57
CA THR A 137 -9.23 19.65 -15.71
C THR A 137 -8.17 20.20 -14.76
N PRO A 138 -6.89 19.77 -14.91
CA PRO A 138 -5.83 20.14 -13.98
C PRO A 138 -5.59 21.65 -14.02
N GLN A 139 -5.50 22.27 -12.83
CA GLN A 139 -5.24 23.71 -12.71
C GLN A 139 -3.74 23.96 -12.51
N GLU A 140 -3.30 25.15 -12.87
CA GLU A 140 -1.92 25.59 -12.59
C GLU A 140 -1.67 25.66 -11.08
N GLY A 141 -0.54 25.12 -10.65
CA GLY A 141 -0.17 25.03 -9.25
C GLY A 141 -0.79 23.84 -8.51
N ASP A 142 -1.57 22.99 -9.18
CA ASP A 142 -2.11 21.77 -8.60
C ASP A 142 -1.22 20.56 -8.88
N ALA A 143 -1.18 19.66 -7.91
CA ALA A 143 -0.68 18.29 -8.05
C ALA A 143 -1.69 17.30 -7.45
N TYR A 144 -1.59 16.06 -7.87
CA TYR A 144 -2.54 15.01 -7.52
C TYR A 144 -1.79 13.77 -7.06
N LEU A 145 -1.99 13.38 -5.80
CA LEU A 145 -1.56 12.08 -5.31
C LEU A 145 -2.54 11.01 -5.80
N ILE A 146 -2.05 10.02 -6.52
CA ILE A 146 -2.83 8.91 -7.06
C ILE A 146 -2.17 7.61 -6.64
N ILE A 147 -2.98 6.63 -6.20
CA ILE A 147 -2.46 5.31 -5.80
C ILE A 147 -3.21 4.16 -6.48
N GLY A 148 -2.53 3.02 -6.54
CA GLY A 148 -3.10 1.75 -7.02
C GLY A 148 -3.23 1.70 -8.53
N ASP A 149 -3.95 0.70 -9.01
CA ASP A 149 -4.01 0.29 -10.43
C ASP A 149 -4.51 1.38 -11.39
N LYS A 150 -5.27 2.33 -10.87
CA LYS A 150 -5.76 3.47 -11.68
C LYS A 150 -4.62 4.35 -12.22
N VAL A 151 -3.45 4.35 -11.57
CA VAL A 151 -2.27 5.12 -12.02
C VAL A 151 -1.90 4.77 -13.45
N PHE A 152 -2.03 3.51 -13.88
CA PHE A 152 -1.77 3.09 -15.26
C PHE A 152 -2.60 3.85 -16.29
N GLY A 153 -3.82 4.27 -15.93
CA GLY A 153 -4.69 5.07 -16.80
C GLY A 153 -4.27 6.54 -16.95
N TYR A 154 -3.39 7.02 -16.07
CA TYR A 154 -2.91 8.40 -16.07
C TYR A 154 -1.44 8.55 -16.51
N GLU A 155 -0.74 7.44 -16.83
CA GLU A 155 0.63 7.47 -17.33
C GLU A 155 0.74 8.33 -18.59
N GLY A 156 1.67 9.28 -18.60
CA GLY A 156 1.90 10.18 -19.73
C GLY A 156 0.87 11.33 -19.90
N MET A 157 -0.16 11.41 -19.06
CA MET A 157 -1.18 12.47 -19.13
C MET A 157 -0.72 13.80 -18.51
N PHE A 158 0.24 13.76 -17.62
CA PHE A 158 0.78 14.92 -16.91
C PHE A 158 2.23 15.17 -17.30
N ARG A 159 2.62 16.46 -17.28
CA ARG A 159 3.98 16.86 -17.64
C ARG A 159 5.03 16.35 -16.64
N TYR A 160 4.66 16.24 -15.36
CA TYR A 160 5.53 15.79 -14.28
C TYR A 160 4.86 14.64 -13.53
N SER A 161 5.66 13.63 -13.20
CA SER A 161 5.26 12.50 -12.37
C SER A 161 6.38 12.20 -11.38
N TYR A 162 6.06 12.19 -10.09
CA TYR A 162 6.98 11.94 -8.99
C TYR A 162 6.57 10.64 -8.30
N ASP A 163 7.34 9.58 -8.51
CA ASP A 163 7.14 8.30 -7.83
C ASP A 163 7.59 8.43 -6.37
N LEU A 164 6.69 8.17 -5.42
CA LEU A 164 6.97 8.45 -4.02
C LEU A 164 8.02 7.51 -3.41
N ALA A 165 8.18 6.29 -3.92
CA ALA A 165 9.24 5.40 -3.47
C ALA A 165 10.62 5.87 -3.97
N VAL A 166 10.71 6.35 -5.21
CA VAL A 166 11.92 6.97 -5.74
C VAL A 166 12.29 8.21 -4.92
N GLU A 167 11.33 9.12 -4.71
CA GLU A 167 11.55 10.35 -3.94
C GLU A 167 11.96 10.07 -2.48
N TRP A 168 11.37 9.04 -1.86
CA TRP A 168 11.77 8.58 -0.53
C TRP A 168 13.21 8.06 -0.53
N ARG A 169 13.56 7.20 -1.50
CA ARG A 169 14.91 6.66 -1.63
C ARG A 169 15.95 7.75 -1.86
N GLU A 170 15.63 8.74 -2.67
CA GLU A 170 16.50 9.91 -2.87
C GLU A 170 16.73 10.70 -1.57
N ALA A 171 15.68 10.86 -0.76
CA ALA A 171 15.73 11.59 0.50
C ALA A 171 16.43 10.81 1.63
N THR A 172 16.32 9.47 1.64
CA THR A 172 16.67 8.66 2.83
C THR A 172 17.71 7.58 2.57
N LYS A 173 17.90 7.18 1.32
CA LYS A 173 18.68 6.03 0.84
C LYS A 173 18.13 4.67 1.29
N LEU A 174 16.90 4.62 1.75
CA LEU A 174 16.20 3.41 2.20
C LEU A 174 15.11 3.01 1.19
N PRO A 175 14.77 1.71 1.10
CA PRO A 175 13.55 1.25 0.44
C PRO A 175 12.31 1.73 1.22
N PHE A 176 11.11 1.44 0.73
CA PHE A 176 9.88 1.80 1.44
C PHE A 176 8.89 0.63 1.51
N ALA A 177 8.19 0.50 2.64
CA ALA A 177 7.07 -0.42 2.82
C ALA A 177 5.76 0.38 2.97
N PHE A 178 4.84 0.19 2.04
CA PHE A 178 3.55 0.89 2.00
C PHE A 178 2.49 0.23 2.87
N ALA A 179 2.53 -1.12 2.95
CA ALA A 179 1.63 -1.91 3.78
C ALA A 179 2.38 -3.12 4.36
N VAL A 180 2.00 -3.52 5.56
CA VAL A 180 2.60 -4.63 6.30
C VAL A 180 1.51 -5.53 6.89
N TRP A 181 1.82 -6.81 7.06
CA TRP A 181 0.94 -7.75 7.71
C TRP A 181 1.00 -7.58 9.23
N VAL A 182 -0.16 -7.48 9.83
CA VAL A 182 -0.31 -7.36 11.28
C VAL A 182 -1.32 -8.36 11.82
N ALA A 183 -1.15 -8.73 13.09
CA ALA A 183 -2.13 -9.52 13.83
C ALA A 183 -2.39 -8.93 15.21
N ARG A 184 -3.59 -9.17 15.74
CA ARG A 184 -3.92 -8.91 17.14
C ARG A 184 -3.12 -9.82 18.06
N LYS A 185 -2.85 -9.34 19.26
CA LYS A 185 -2.32 -10.20 20.32
C LYS A 185 -3.27 -11.37 20.55
N GLY A 186 -2.69 -12.57 20.69
CA GLY A 186 -3.45 -13.80 20.93
C GLY A 186 -3.66 -14.68 19.71
N ILE A 187 -3.34 -14.21 18.51
CA ILE A 187 -3.22 -15.08 17.33
C ILE A 187 -2.05 -16.05 17.56
N SER A 188 -2.29 -17.35 17.34
CA SER A 188 -1.29 -18.39 17.57
C SER A 188 -0.15 -18.33 16.56
N ASN A 189 1.05 -18.73 16.96
CA ASN A 189 2.19 -18.82 16.05
C ASN A 189 1.91 -19.79 14.89
N GLU A 190 1.15 -20.85 15.12
CA GLU A 190 0.75 -21.80 14.07
C GLU A 190 -0.01 -21.10 12.92
N ILE A 191 -0.96 -20.23 13.25
CA ILE A 191 -1.68 -19.43 12.24
C ILE A 191 -0.75 -18.45 11.53
N VAL A 192 0.20 -17.83 12.25
CA VAL A 192 1.19 -16.93 11.66
C VAL A 192 2.12 -17.68 10.71
N ASP A 193 2.57 -18.88 11.09
CA ASP A 193 3.43 -19.74 10.26
C ASP A 193 2.70 -20.22 9.00
N GLU A 194 1.43 -20.63 9.12
CA GLU A 194 0.61 -21.01 7.96
C GLU A 194 0.36 -19.81 7.03
N LEU A 195 0.13 -18.61 7.59
CA LEU A 195 0.04 -17.39 6.81
C LEU A 195 1.36 -17.12 6.08
N GLN A 196 2.51 -17.22 6.76
CA GLN A 196 3.82 -17.04 6.16
C GLN A 196 4.02 -17.99 4.97
N HIS A 197 3.68 -19.28 5.12
CA HIS A 197 3.75 -20.26 4.05
C HIS A 197 2.83 -19.91 2.86
N ALA A 198 1.60 -19.48 3.15
CA ALA A 198 0.66 -19.05 2.12
C ALA A 198 1.20 -17.86 1.31
N LEU A 199 1.77 -16.85 1.99
CA LEU A 199 2.35 -15.67 1.34
C LEU A 199 3.57 -16.03 0.52
N THR A 200 4.44 -16.92 1.04
CA THR A 200 5.60 -17.47 0.31
C THR A 200 5.15 -18.13 -0.98
N PHE A 201 4.20 -19.05 -0.88
CA PHE A 201 3.65 -19.73 -2.05
C PHE A 201 3.13 -18.76 -3.10
N GLY A 202 2.37 -17.76 -2.69
CA GLY A 202 1.83 -16.76 -3.60
C GLY A 202 2.91 -15.93 -4.31
N VAL A 203 3.96 -15.53 -3.59
CA VAL A 203 5.08 -14.76 -4.17
C VAL A 203 5.96 -15.62 -5.09
N GLU A 204 6.07 -16.91 -4.84
CA GLU A 204 6.78 -17.85 -5.72
C GLU A 204 5.98 -18.17 -6.99
N HIS A 205 4.65 -17.92 -7.02
CA HIS A 205 3.74 -18.24 -8.13
C HIS A 205 3.07 -16.98 -8.70
N ILE A 206 3.85 -15.89 -8.90
CA ILE A 206 3.32 -14.60 -9.40
C ILE A 206 2.63 -14.76 -10.77
N TRP A 207 3.18 -15.58 -11.66
CA TRP A 207 2.59 -15.76 -12.98
C TRP A 207 1.21 -16.42 -12.89
N GLU A 208 1.09 -17.50 -12.13
CA GLU A 208 -0.17 -18.21 -11.90
C GLU A 208 -1.20 -17.34 -11.19
N ALA A 209 -0.73 -16.47 -10.28
CA ALA A 209 -1.57 -15.47 -9.63
C ALA A 209 -2.14 -14.46 -10.63
N VAL A 210 -1.33 -13.99 -11.58
CA VAL A 210 -1.78 -13.11 -12.67
C VAL A 210 -2.72 -13.86 -13.62
N GLU A 211 -2.37 -15.08 -14.02
CA GLU A 211 -3.15 -15.92 -14.94
C GLU A 211 -4.56 -16.19 -14.42
N SER A 212 -4.69 -16.43 -13.12
CA SER A 212 -5.98 -16.65 -12.45
C SER A 212 -6.79 -15.39 -12.16
N SER A 213 -6.24 -14.22 -12.47
CA SER A 213 -6.84 -12.92 -12.16
C SER A 213 -7.54 -12.24 -13.35
N ALA A 214 -8.33 -11.20 -13.06
CA ALA A 214 -8.93 -10.37 -14.10
C ALA A 214 -7.90 -9.56 -14.94
N TYR A 215 -6.64 -9.47 -14.49
CA TYR A 215 -5.57 -8.74 -15.19
C TYR A 215 -5.01 -9.53 -16.37
N MET A 216 -5.22 -10.83 -16.43
CA MET A 216 -4.84 -11.66 -17.58
C MET A 216 -5.49 -11.20 -18.89
N GLY A 217 -6.71 -10.67 -18.84
CA GLY A 217 -7.43 -10.15 -20.00
C GLY A 217 -6.86 -8.85 -20.61
N LYS A 218 -5.89 -8.23 -19.92
CA LYS A 218 -5.17 -7.04 -20.41
C LYS A 218 -3.77 -7.46 -20.86
N ASP A 219 -3.45 -7.24 -22.15
CA ASP A 219 -2.15 -7.52 -22.75
C ASP A 219 -1.54 -8.92 -22.40
N ASN A 220 -2.38 -9.93 -22.23
CA ASN A 220 -2.01 -11.27 -21.77
C ASN A 220 -1.27 -11.25 -20.40
N GLY A 221 -1.65 -10.33 -19.50
CA GLY A 221 -1.07 -10.21 -18.18
C GLY A 221 0.36 -9.68 -18.10
N LEU A 222 0.97 -9.29 -19.21
CA LEU A 222 2.39 -8.90 -19.26
C LEU A 222 2.68 -7.67 -18.39
N THR A 223 1.86 -6.62 -18.49
CA THR A 223 2.03 -5.42 -17.66
C THR A 223 1.88 -5.74 -16.17
N ALA A 224 0.92 -6.58 -15.80
CA ALA A 224 0.71 -7.00 -14.42
C ALA A 224 1.91 -7.79 -13.89
N TYR A 225 2.41 -8.75 -14.64
CA TYR A 225 3.56 -9.56 -14.27
C TYR A 225 4.84 -8.73 -14.13
N GLU A 226 5.12 -7.84 -15.10
CA GLU A 226 6.28 -6.94 -15.02
C GLU A 226 6.22 -6.02 -13.80
N TYR A 227 5.04 -5.46 -13.53
CA TYR A 227 4.82 -4.62 -12.35
C TYR A 227 5.11 -5.38 -11.06
N LEU A 228 4.55 -6.58 -10.89
CA LEU A 228 4.70 -7.39 -9.68
C LEU A 228 6.14 -7.88 -9.47
N THR A 229 6.90 -8.09 -10.56
CA THR A 229 8.27 -8.63 -10.47
C THR A 229 9.36 -7.56 -10.50
N ARG A 230 9.08 -6.34 -10.98
CA ARG A 230 10.09 -5.28 -11.15
C ARG A 230 9.87 -4.08 -10.25
N ASN A 231 8.60 -3.79 -9.90
CA ASN A 231 8.25 -2.59 -9.14
C ASN A 231 7.88 -2.89 -7.69
N ILE A 232 7.26 -4.05 -7.43
CA ILE A 232 6.92 -4.45 -6.07
C ILE A 232 8.04 -5.31 -5.48
N ASP A 233 8.40 -5.01 -4.25
CA ASP A 233 9.26 -5.82 -3.41
C ASP A 233 8.44 -6.32 -2.22
N PHE A 234 8.27 -7.63 -2.18
CA PHE A 234 7.38 -8.28 -1.22
C PHE A 234 8.06 -8.59 0.13
N ILE A 235 9.38 -8.52 0.22
CA ILE A 235 10.12 -8.90 1.42
C ILE A 235 10.21 -7.73 2.40
N LEU A 236 9.81 -7.94 3.64
CA LEU A 236 9.98 -6.99 4.74
C LEU A 236 11.32 -7.23 5.44
N ASP A 237 12.39 -6.77 4.82
CA ASP A 237 13.76 -6.89 5.30
C ASP A 237 14.12 -5.84 6.38
N GLU A 238 15.34 -5.94 6.92
CA GLU A 238 15.83 -4.99 7.92
C GLU A 238 15.90 -3.54 7.40
N GLU A 239 16.16 -3.33 6.11
CA GLU A 239 16.19 -1.99 5.54
C GLU A 239 14.80 -1.35 5.52
N LYS A 240 13.76 -2.12 5.21
CA LYS A 240 12.38 -1.66 5.28
C LYS A 240 11.91 -1.46 6.71
N HIS A 241 12.36 -2.29 7.68
CA HIS A 241 12.12 -2.02 9.10
C HIS A 241 12.75 -0.68 9.54
N ARG A 242 13.98 -0.39 9.12
CA ARG A 242 14.62 0.91 9.36
C ARG A 242 13.86 2.07 8.69
N ALA A 243 13.36 1.83 7.48
CA ALA A 243 12.55 2.80 6.75
C ALA A 243 11.24 3.11 7.46
N LEU A 244 10.51 2.07 7.91
CA LEU A 244 9.28 2.21 8.70
C LEU A 244 9.52 3.02 9.97
N LYS A 245 10.56 2.67 10.73
CA LYS A 245 10.92 3.42 11.94
C LYS A 245 11.18 4.90 11.63
N LYS A 246 12.00 5.19 10.60
CA LYS A 246 12.29 6.57 10.18
C LYS A 246 11.01 7.32 9.75
N PHE A 247 10.12 6.64 9.05
CA PHE A 247 8.85 7.20 8.61
C PHE A 247 7.95 7.55 9.79
N TRP A 248 7.82 6.66 10.75
CA TRP A 248 7.01 6.86 11.96
C TRP A 248 7.60 7.92 12.89
N ASP A 249 8.94 7.90 13.12
CA ASP A 249 9.64 8.89 13.95
C ASP A 249 9.51 10.32 13.39
N ALA A 250 9.26 10.48 12.10
CA ALA A 250 9.04 11.80 11.49
C ALA A 250 7.73 12.47 11.95
N GLY A 251 6.79 11.72 12.50
CA GLY A 251 5.55 12.22 13.09
C GLY A 251 4.68 13.07 12.16
N ILE A 252 4.77 12.81 10.84
CA ILE A 252 3.99 13.57 9.85
C ILE A 252 2.52 13.20 9.97
N ARG A 253 1.68 14.23 10.08
CA ARG A 253 0.22 14.10 10.09
C ARG A 253 -0.38 15.11 9.13
N ILE A 254 -0.87 14.61 8.00
CA ILE A 254 -1.61 15.41 7.03
C ILE A 254 -3.09 15.21 7.28
N VAL A 255 -3.79 16.33 7.52
CA VAL A 255 -5.25 16.38 7.61
C VAL A 255 -5.73 17.22 6.43
N PRO A 256 -6.33 16.62 5.42
CA PRO A 256 -6.79 17.35 4.25
C PRO A 256 -7.99 18.24 4.58
N ARG A 257 -8.11 19.35 3.88
CA ARG A 257 -9.33 20.15 3.87
C ARG A 257 -10.35 19.51 2.94
N SER A 258 -11.60 19.47 3.35
CA SER A 258 -12.73 19.13 2.48
C SER A 258 -12.97 20.27 1.49
N TYR A 259 -13.24 19.94 0.23
CA TYR A 259 -13.60 20.90 -0.82
C TYR A 259 -15.08 20.82 -1.11
#